data_3fb38ce92ec030fe6adb8d9f33806e5a
#
_entry.id   3fb38ce92ec030fe6adb8d9f33806e5a
#
_cell.length_a   1.000
_cell.length_b   1.000
_cell.length_c   1.000
_cell.angle_alpha   90.00
_cell.angle_beta   90.00
_cell.angle_gamma   90.00
#
_symmetry.space_group_name_H-M   'P 1'
#
loop_
_entity.id
_entity.type
_entity.pdbx_description
1 polymer ?
#
loop_
_entity_poly.entity_id
_entity_poly.type
_entity_poly.pdbx_seq_one_letter_code
_entity_poly.pdbx_strand_id
1 'polypeptide(L)'
;SLVGSEMCIRDSRYSMFDRAVEAESLALAAQYGSGFIAFSPLAQGLLTDKYLHGIPENSRAARATGFLKADQVTADKVRKAARLNEIAVRRGQTLAEMALAWVLRDERMTSVIVGASSVKQLNDNLHALENLAFLNDELAEIEGILRS
;
A
#
# COMPACT_ATOMS: atom_id res chain seq x y z
N SER A 1 -10.18 29.57 -27.57
CA SER A 1 -10.34 28.17 -27.18
C SER A 1 -9.52 27.92 -25.93
N LEU A 2 -10.16 28.04 -24.79
CA LEU A 2 -9.61 27.50 -23.55
C LEU A 2 -9.67 25.98 -23.69
N VAL A 3 -8.62 25.40 -24.20
CA VAL A 3 -8.28 24.02 -23.82
C VAL A 3 -7.91 24.14 -22.36
N GLY A 4 -8.88 23.89 -21.48
CA GLY A 4 -8.61 23.76 -20.08
C GLY A 4 -7.47 22.76 -19.94
N SER A 5 -6.46 23.09 -19.16
CA SER A 5 -5.51 22.11 -18.68
C SER A 5 -6.33 21.10 -17.87
N GLU A 6 -6.86 20.10 -18.54
CA GLU A 6 -7.44 18.96 -17.86
C GLU A 6 -6.29 18.38 -17.06
N MET A 7 -6.41 18.46 -15.74
CA MET A 7 -5.49 17.80 -14.84
C MET A 7 -5.73 16.31 -15.05
N CYS A 8 -4.94 15.68 -15.90
CA CYS A 8 -5.01 14.25 -16.12
C CYS A 8 -4.56 13.57 -14.84
N ILE A 9 -5.47 12.80 -14.23
CA ILE A 9 -5.18 11.94 -13.08
C ILE A 9 -5.34 10.51 -13.54
N ARG A 10 -4.34 9.69 -13.28
CA ARG A 10 -4.40 8.24 -13.43
C ARG A 10 -4.58 7.60 -12.08
N ASP A 11 -5.60 6.77 -11.91
CA ASP A 11 -5.79 5.93 -10.76
C ASP A 11 -5.50 4.46 -11.08
N SER A 12 -4.84 3.77 -10.19
CA SER A 12 -4.53 2.35 -10.35
C SER A 12 -4.33 1.67 -9.01
N ARG A 13 -4.54 0.36 -9.00
CA ARG A 13 -4.18 -0.46 -7.83
C ARG A 13 -2.66 -0.48 -7.68
N TYR A 14 -2.19 -0.12 -6.50
CA TYR A 14 -0.76 -0.17 -6.19
C TYR A 14 -0.53 -0.41 -4.72
N SER A 15 0.27 -1.40 -4.41
CA SER A 15 0.69 -1.76 -3.06
C SER A 15 1.98 -2.56 -3.11
N MET A 16 2.58 -2.88 -1.97
CA MET A 16 3.73 -3.78 -1.90
C MET A 16 3.45 -5.16 -2.55
N PHE A 17 2.19 -5.62 -2.54
CA PHE A 17 1.79 -6.91 -3.11
C PHE A 17 1.24 -6.83 -4.54
N ASP A 18 1.03 -5.63 -5.07
CA ASP A 18 0.56 -5.41 -6.45
C ASP A 18 1.34 -4.23 -7.06
N ARG A 19 2.33 -4.54 -7.86
CA ARG A 19 3.33 -3.60 -8.38
C ARG A 19 3.30 -3.44 -9.90
N ALA A 20 2.22 -3.89 -10.56
CA ALA A 20 2.11 -3.88 -12.02
C ALA A 20 2.32 -2.49 -12.63
N VAL A 21 1.96 -1.42 -11.91
CA VAL A 21 2.09 -0.03 -12.37
C VAL A 21 3.54 0.46 -12.49
N GLU A 22 4.49 -0.19 -11.80
CA GLU A 22 5.91 0.21 -11.82
C GLU A 22 6.57 -0.05 -13.17
N ALA A 23 6.08 -1.03 -13.93
CA ALA A 23 6.66 -1.41 -15.22
C ALA A 23 6.57 -0.29 -16.26
N GLU A 24 5.44 0.42 -16.32
CA GLU A 24 5.19 1.41 -17.38
C GLU A 24 4.34 2.59 -16.94
N SER A 25 3.23 2.34 -16.22
CA SER A 25 2.19 3.34 -15.98
C SER A 25 2.67 4.56 -15.20
N LEU A 26 3.52 4.37 -14.18
CA LEU A 26 4.10 5.47 -13.41
C LEU A 26 5.03 6.35 -14.25
N ALA A 27 5.84 5.74 -15.12
CA ALA A 27 6.75 6.47 -15.98
C ALA A 27 5.98 7.29 -17.05
N LEU A 28 4.95 6.69 -17.64
CA LEU A 28 4.10 7.38 -18.61
C LEU A 28 3.34 8.54 -17.99
N ALA A 29 2.73 8.35 -16.79
CA ALA A 29 2.06 9.43 -16.11
C ALA A 29 3.00 10.61 -15.85
N ALA A 30 4.20 10.35 -15.34
CA ALA A 30 5.21 11.38 -15.12
C ALA A 30 5.65 12.07 -16.42
N GLN A 31 5.85 11.32 -17.49
CA GLN A 31 6.24 11.86 -18.81
C GLN A 31 5.20 12.85 -19.36
N TYR A 32 3.92 12.58 -19.14
CA TYR A 32 2.83 13.43 -19.61
C TYR A 32 2.34 14.46 -18.57
N GLY A 33 3.04 14.59 -17.45
CA GLY A 33 2.65 15.53 -16.39
C GLY A 33 1.33 15.20 -15.70
N SER A 34 0.92 13.93 -15.76
CA SER A 34 -0.30 13.45 -15.12
C SER A 34 -0.06 13.10 -13.66
N GLY A 35 -0.99 13.44 -12.77
CA GLY A 35 -0.99 12.94 -11.40
C GLY A 35 -1.29 11.44 -11.36
N PHE A 36 -0.72 10.73 -10.40
CA PHE A 36 -0.97 9.30 -10.17
C PHE A 36 -1.51 9.06 -8.77
N ILE A 37 -2.67 8.40 -8.67
CA ILE A 37 -3.32 8.08 -7.41
C ILE A 37 -3.39 6.56 -7.27
N ALA A 38 -2.93 6.04 -6.13
CA ALA A 38 -3.03 4.63 -5.81
C ALA A 38 -4.30 4.32 -5.01
N PHE A 39 -5.05 3.30 -5.42
CA PHE A 39 -6.08 2.71 -4.59
C PHE A 39 -5.65 1.33 -4.08
N SER A 40 -6.27 0.87 -2.99
CA SER A 40 -5.92 -0.38 -2.27
C SER A 40 -4.44 -0.47 -1.84
N PRO A 41 -3.84 0.59 -1.29
CA PRO A 41 -2.42 0.60 -0.93
C PRO A 41 -2.07 -0.39 0.19
N LEU A 42 -3.06 -0.78 1.00
CA LEU A 42 -2.92 -1.79 2.07
C LEU A 42 -3.30 -3.21 1.62
N ALA A 43 -3.42 -3.46 0.31
CA ALA A 43 -3.83 -4.75 -0.24
C ALA A 43 -5.08 -5.32 0.46
N GLN A 44 -6.10 -4.47 0.63
CA GLN A 44 -7.38 -4.78 1.29
C GLN A 44 -7.23 -5.21 2.77
N GLY A 45 -6.18 -4.78 3.44
CA GLY A 45 -5.88 -5.07 4.82
C GLY A 45 -4.84 -6.17 5.04
N LEU A 46 -4.32 -6.80 3.98
CA LEU A 46 -3.22 -7.78 4.09
C LEU A 46 -1.92 -7.14 4.60
N LEU A 47 -1.71 -5.87 4.32
CA LEU A 47 -0.58 -5.08 4.81
C LEU A 47 -0.93 -4.32 6.10
N THR A 48 -1.65 -4.97 6.99
CA THR A 48 -1.94 -4.51 8.35
C THR A 48 -1.69 -5.65 9.33
N ASP A 49 -1.73 -5.39 10.61
CA ASP A 49 -1.62 -6.40 11.67
C ASP A 49 -2.81 -7.39 11.69
N LYS A 50 -3.90 -7.03 11.02
CA LYS A 50 -5.18 -7.76 11.06
C LYS A 50 -5.10 -9.25 10.72
N TYR A 51 -4.22 -9.61 9.79
CA TYR A 51 -4.09 -11.00 9.30
C TYR A 51 -2.82 -11.70 9.76
N LEU A 52 -1.97 -11.06 10.57
CA LEU A 52 -0.72 -11.64 11.04
C LEU A 52 -0.93 -12.88 11.92
N HIS A 53 -2.07 -12.98 12.59
CA HIS A 53 -2.42 -14.07 13.50
C HIS A 53 -3.57 -14.94 12.99
N GLY A 54 -3.87 -14.90 11.69
CA GLY A 54 -4.97 -15.64 11.08
C GLY A 54 -6.06 -14.74 10.51
N ILE A 55 -7.15 -15.35 10.01
CA ILE A 55 -8.29 -14.63 9.46
C ILE A 55 -9.30 -14.37 10.58
N PRO A 56 -9.49 -13.12 11.06
CA PRO A 56 -10.52 -12.83 12.05
C PRO A 56 -11.92 -13.07 11.48
N GLU A 57 -12.83 -13.62 12.27
CA GLU A 57 -14.23 -13.92 11.88
C GLU A 57 -14.98 -12.70 11.32
N ASN A 58 -14.67 -11.50 11.80
CA ASN A 58 -15.27 -10.25 11.36
C ASN A 58 -14.48 -9.52 10.25
N SER A 59 -13.49 -10.17 9.65
CA SER A 59 -12.65 -9.58 8.61
C SER A 59 -13.34 -9.55 7.25
N ARG A 60 -12.81 -8.74 6.32
CA ARG A 60 -13.29 -8.72 4.92
C ARG A 60 -13.09 -10.08 4.23
N ALA A 61 -12.06 -10.83 4.60
CA ALA A 61 -11.78 -12.15 4.06
C ALA A 61 -12.76 -13.22 4.57
N ALA A 62 -13.37 -13.03 5.74
CA ALA A 62 -14.39 -13.92 6.29
C ALA A 62 -15.79 -13.69 5.70
N ARG A 63 -16.02 -12.56 5.03
CA ARG A 63 -17.33 -12.22 4.45
C ARG A 63 -17.43 -12.73 3.02
N ALA A 64 -18.46 -13.52 2.72
CA ALA A 64 -18.71 -14.08 1.39
C ALA A 64 -18.88 -13.01 0.27
N THR A 65 -19.28 -11.80 0.63
CA THR A 65 -19.51 -10.66 -0.28
C THR A 65 -18.33 -9.66 -0.33
N GLY A 66 -17.21 -9.96 0.35
CA GLY A 66 -16.05 -9.08 0.39
C GLY A 66 -15.23 -9.12 -0.90
N PHE A 67 -14.57 -7.99 -1.26
CA PHE A 67 -13.61 -7.94 -2.37
C PHE A 67 -12.35 -8.77 -2.10
N LEU A 68 -11.99 -9.01 -0.83
CA LEU A 68 -10.92 -9.90 -0.42
C LEU A 68 -11.53 -11.25 -0.04
N LYS A 69 -11.20 -12.26 -0.81
CA LYS A 69 -11.62 -13.63 -0.54
C LYS A 69 -10.61 -14.35 0.36
N ALA A 70 -11.08 -15.32 1.13
CA ALA A 70 -10.21 -16.10 2.03
C ALA A 70 -9.05 -16.80 1.29
N ASP A 71 -9.28 -17.22 0.04
CA ASP A 71 -8.28 -17.82 -0.83
C ASP A 71 -7.16 -16.85 -1.27
N GLN A 72 -7.40 -15.54 -1.18
CA GLN A 72 -6.40 -14.51 -1.47
C GLN A 72 -5.49 -14.23 -0.26
N VAL A 73 -5.89 -14.65 0.94
CA VAL A 73 -5.08 -14.59 2.16
C VAL A 73 -4.20 -15.85 2.21
N THR A 74 -3.21 -15.91 1.34
CA THR A 74 -2.32 -17.08 1.27
C THR A 74 -1.31 -17.08 2.40
N ALA A 75 -0.86 -18.28 2.81
CA ALA A 75 0.20 -18.43 3.80
C ALA A 75 1.49 -17.68 3.40
N ASP A 76 1.78 -17.60 2.11
CA ASP A 76 2.91 -16.84 1.57
C ASP A 76 2.77 -15.34 1.85
N LYS A 77 1.62 -14.74 1.56
CA LYS A 77 1.37 -13.31 1.82
C LYS A 77 1.40 -12.98 3.30
N VAL A 78 0.83 -13.86 4.14
CA VAL A 78 0.87 -13.69 5.61
C VAL A 78 2.32 -13.75 6.11
N ARG A 79 3.12 -14.69 5.63
CA ARG A 79 4.55 -14.80 5.97
C ARG A 79 5.33 -13.55 5.54
N LYS A 80 5.10 -13.05 4.33
CA LYS A 80 5.71 -11.81 3.83
C LYS A 80 5.27 -10.61 4.66
N ALA A 81 3.98 -10.50 4.99
CA ALA A 81 3.47 -9.42 5.84
C ALA A 81 4.10 -9.46 7.24
N ALA A 82 4.30 -10.64 7.84
CA ALA A 82 4.97 -10.77 9.13
C ALA A 82 6.42 -10.27 9.08
N ARG A 83 7.18 -10.65 8.06
CA ARG A 83 8.56 -10.17 7.87
C ARG A 83 8.62 -8.65 7.58
N LEU A 84 7.69 -8.13 6.79
CA LEU A 84 7.58 -6.69 6.57
C LEU A 84 7.24 -5.94 7.86
N ASN A 85 6.41 -6.53 8.73
CA ASN A 85 6.09 -5.94 10.02
C ASN A 85 7.32 -5.81 10.94
N GLU A 86 8.28 -6.71 10.87
CA GLU A 86 9.55 -6.59 11.61
C GLU A 86 10.32 -5.33 11.20
N ILE A 87 10.33 -5.00 9.90
CA ILE A 87 10.93 -3.77 9.40
C ILE A 87 10.14 -2.55 9.90
N ALA A 88 8.81 -2.60 9.81
CA ALA A 88 7.95 -1.52 10.28
C ALA A 88 8.20 -1.18 11.76
N VAL A 89 8.29 -2.20 12.62
CA VAL A 89 8.60 -2.04 14.05
C VAL A 89 9.96 -1.36 14.25
N ARG A 90 11.00 -1.75 13.53
CA ARG A 90 12.33 -1.10 13.61
C ARG A 90 12.27 0.38 13.18
N ARG A 91 11.38 0.72 12.28
CA ARG A 91 11.11 2.10 11.82
C ARG A 91 10.24 2.90 12.79
N GLY A 92 9.72 2.28 13.86
CA GLY A 92 8.75 2.90 14.75
C GLY A 92 7.37 3.13 14.11
N GLN A 93 7.04 2.35 13.08
CA GLN A 93 5.77 2.43 12.35
C GLN A 93 4.98 1.14 12.50
N THR A 94 3.66 1.21 12.34
CA THR A 94 2.86 0.02 12.07
C THR A 94 3.11 -0.47 10.65
N LEU A 95 2.76 -1.73 10.36
CA LEU A 95 2.86 -2.27 9.00
C LEU A 95 2.03 -1.44 8.00
N ALA A 96 0.84 -0.98 8.40
CA ALA A 96 0.01 -0.12 7.57
C ALA A 96 0.67 1.23 7.26
N GLU A 97 1.23 1.90 8.27
CA GLU A 97 1.96 3.16 8.09
C GLU A 97 3.15 2.99 7.16
N MET A 98 3.96 1.95 7.36
CA MET A 98 5.08 1.65 6.48
C MET A 98 4.64 1.33 5.05
N ALA A 99 3.56 0.57 4.87
CA ALA A 99 3.05 0.24 3.54
C ALA A 99 2.56 1.48 2.78
N LEU A 100 1.89 2.41 3.47
CA LEU A 100 1.47 3.70 2.88
C LEU A 100 2.69 4.57 2.54
N ALA A 101 3.64 4.69 3.48
CA ALA A 101 4.88 5.42 3.24
C ALA A 101 5.66 4.85 2.05
N TRP A 102 5.69 3.52 1.91
CA TRP A 102 6.36 2.86 0.80
C TRP A 102 5.73 3.19 -0.56
N VAL A 103 4.40 3.24 -0.66
CA VAL A 103 3.71 3.66 -1.88
C VAL A 103 4.01 5.12 -2.19
N LEU A 104 3.99 5.99 -1.18
CA LEU A 104 4.22 7.43 -1.32
C LEU A 104 5.71 7.82 -1.47
N ARG A 105 6.66 6.88 -1.31
CA ARG A 105 8.10 7.18 -1.45
C ARG A 105 8.51 7.61 -2.85
N ASP A 106 7.74 7.21 -3.85
CA ASP A 106 8.00 7.54 -5.25
C ASP A 106 7.42 8.93 -5.55
N GLU A 107 8.27 9.86 -5.95
CA GLU A 107 7.88 11.26 -6.24
C GLU A 107 6.82 11.37 -7.35
N ARG A 108 6.69 10.35 -8.19
CA ARG A 108 5.66 10.28 -9.23
C ARG A 108 4.28 9.96 -8.67
N MET A 109 4.21 9.47 -7.43
CA MET A 109 2.96 9.19 -6.74
C MET A 109 2.38 10.47 -6.12
N THR A 110 1.22 10.89 -6.58
CA THR A 110 0.57 12.11 -6.11
C THR A 110 -0.17 11.89 -4.80
N SER A 111 -0.90 10.78 -4.67
CA SER A 111 -1.74 10.51 -3.51
C SER A 111 -2.14 9.03 -3.42
N VAL A 112 -2.66 8.66 -2.28
CA VAL A 112 -3.25 7.33 -2.03
C VAL A 112 -4.68 7.47 -1.52
N ILE A 113 -5.54 6.54 -1.94
CA ILE A 113 -6.91 6.44 -1.44
C ILE A 113 -6.94 5.38 -0.34
N VAL A 114 -7.26 5.79 0.86
CA VAL A 114 -7.37 4.90 2.02
C VAL A 114 -8.80 4.84 2.52
N GLY A 115 -9.24 3.65 2.92
CA GLY A 115 -10.50 3.46 3.64
C GLY A 115 -10.23 3.32 5.13
N ALA A 116 -11.02 3.99 5.96
CA ALA A 116 -10.96 3.87 7.40
C ALA A 116 -12.36 3.55 7.96
N SER A 117 -12.45 2.63 8.90
CA SER A 117 -13.69 2.26 9.58
C SER A 117 -13.83 2.92 10.96
N SER A 118 -12.81 3.64 11.41
CA SER A 118 -12.80 4.39 12.67
C SER A 118 -11.86 5.61 12.57
N VAL A 119 -12.09 6.58 13.45
CA VAL A 119 -11.23 7.77 13.58
C VAL A 119 -9.80 7.36 13.94
N LYS A 120 -9.64 6.37 14.82
CA LYS A 120 -8.31 5.83 15.16
C LYS A 120 -7.59 5.35 13.91
N GLN A 121 -8.24 4.53 13.09
CA GLN A 121 -7.64 3.99 11.87
C GLN A 121 -7.28 5.08 10.86
N LEU A 122 -8.09 6.14 10.77
CA LEU A 122 -7.77 7.30 9.93
C LEU A 122 -6.52 8.02 10.43
N ASN A 123 -6.43 8.26 11.74
CA ASN A 123 -5.26 8.90 12.34
C ASN A 123 -4.00 8.06 12.16
N ASP A 124 -4.08 6.74 12.39
CA ASP A 124 -2.96 5.82 12.16
C ASP A 124 -2.47 5.90 10.69
N ASN A 125 -3.40 5.96 9.73
CA ASN A 125 -3.03 6.12 8.32
C ASN A 125 -2.34 7.47 8.04
N LEU A 126 -2.76 8.56 8.71
CA LEU A 126 -2.14 9.88 8.55
C LEU A 126 -0.73 9.92 9.14
N HIS A 127 -0.43 9.17 10.20
CA HIS A 127 0.91 9.07 10.76
C HIS A 127 1.94 8.52 9.76
N ALA A 128 1.50 7.81 8.72
CA ALA A 128 2.40 7.38 7.64
C ALA A 128 3.16 8.56 7.00
N LEU A 129 2.57 9.75 6.98
CA LEU A 129 3.18 10.96 6.40
C LEU A 129 4.35 11.52 7.22
N GLU A 130 4.47 11.14 8.48
CA GLU A 130 5.53 11.61 9.37
C GLU A 130 6.91 10.99 9.05
N ASN A 131 6.92 9.81 8.40
CA ASN A 131 8.17 9.13 8.03
C ASN A 131 8.03 8.43 6.67
N LEU A 132 8.19 9.19 5.59
CA LEU A 132 8.18 8.71 4.20
C LEU A 132 9.56 8.27 3.70
N ALA A 133 10.63 8.61 4.42
CA ALA A 133 11.99 8.30 4.02
C ALA A 133 12.33 6.82 4.31
N PHE A 134 13.02 6.19 3.36
CA PHE A 134 13.55 4.84 3.49
C PHE A 134 15.06 4.85 3.28
N LEU A 135 15.77 4.07 4.09
CA LEU A 135 17.17 3.78 3.84
C LEU A 135 17.29 2.77 2.69
N ASN A 136 18.39 2.81 1.96
CA ASN A 136 18.63 1.87 0.86
C ASN A 136 18.61 0.41 1.33
N ASP A 137 19.16 0.13 2.51
CA ASP A 137 19.16 -1.21 3.10
C ASP A 137 17.74 -1.69 3.45
N GLU A 138 16.88 -0.80 3.95
CA GLU A 138 15.46 -1.10 4.20
C GLU A 138 14.73 -1.45 2.91
N LEU A 139 14.93 -0.67 1.85
CA LEU A 139 14.33 -0.94 0.54
C LEU A 139 14.82 -2.27 -0.05
N ALA A 140 16.11 -2.58 0.10
CA ALA A 140 16.69 -3.84 -0.36
C ALA A 140 16.11 -5.04 0.41
N GLU A 141 15.94 -4.91 1.73
CA GLU A 141 15.32 -5.94 2.57
C GLU A 141 13.84 -6.15 2.21
N ILE A 142 13.08 -5.07 2.04
CA ILE A 142 11.68 -5.13 1.58
C ILE A 142 11.60 -5.84 0.23
N GLU A 143 12.44 -5.46 -0.72
CA GLU A 143 12.47 -6.07 -2.05
C GLU A 143 12.80 -7.57 -1.99
N GLY A 144 13.75 -7.96 -1.15
CA GLY A 144 14.08 -9.37 -0.91
C GLY A 144 12.92 -10.18 -0.35
N ILE A 145 12.14 -9.60 0.56
CA ILE A 145 10.94 -10.23 1.11
C ILE A 145 9.85 -10.38 0.04
N LEU A 146 9.62 -9.35 -0.75
CA LEU A 146 8.55 -9.36 -1.75
C LEU A 146 8.82 -10.33 -2.89
N ARG A 147 10.08 -10.57 -3.24
CA ARG A 147 10.50 -11.51 -4.30
C ARG A 147 10.66 -12.96 -3.84
N SER A 148 10.73 -13.19 -2.53
CA SER A 148 10.96 -14.54 -1.97
C SER A 148 9.70 -15.49 -2.15
#